data_485323924839eece673e63d815014ec9
#
_entry.id   485323924839eece673e63d815014ec9
#
_cell.length_a   1.000
_cell.length_b   1.000
_cell.length_c   1.000
_cell.angle_alpha   90.00
_cell.angle_beta   90.00
_cell.angle_gamma   90.00
#
_symmetry.space_group_name_H-M   'P 1'
#
loop_
_entity.id
_entity.type
_entity.pdbx_description
1 polymer ?
#
loop_
_entity_poly.entity_id
_entity_poly.type
_entity_poly.pdbx_seq_one_letter_code
_entity_poly.pdbx_strand_id
1 'polypeptide(L)'
;DIKARVALVLDYSGSMSQQYKSGEVQQVLNRIMPLALNFDDDGSFECWAFAEKALRLNDVSLDNLNSYIASEQGGYKKWNAGAGYNNEPAVLEEVLRYFNKESPSDLPVYIVFISDGGVSEARKIKKILQEASSQPIFWQFVGIGGRNYGVLEKLDTMEGRVVDNCNFFKIDNIESISESMLYDFLLQEFPIWLTEAKNKNIVSR
;
A
#
# COMPACT_ATOMS: atom_id res chain seq x y z
N ASP A 1 21.00 -3.23 7.53
CA ASP A 1 19.91 -2.22 7.47
C ASP A 1 19.20 -2.34 6.13
N ILE A 2 17.88 -2.48 6.18
CA ILE A 2 17.04 -2.49 4.97
C ILE A 2 16.82 -1.04 4.54
N LYS A 3 17.06 -0.76 3.25
CA LYS A 3 16.74 0.51 2.61
C LYS A 3 15.77 0.25 1.45
N ALA A 4 14.68 1.01 1.40
CA ALA A 4 13.67 0.91 0.37
C ALA A 4 13.07 2.29 0.07
N ARG A 5 12.34 2.39 -1.02
CA ARG A 5 11.41 3.50 -1.26
C ARG A 5 10.05 3.08 -0.76
N VAL A 6 9.48 3.84 0.15
CA VAL A 6 8.12 3.57 0.67
C VAL A 6 7.10 4.37 -0.12
N ALA A 7 5.93 3.78 -0.36
CA ALA A 7 4.78 4.47 -0.94
C ALA A 7 3.49 4.05 -0.26
N LEU A 8 2.46 4.87 -0.37
CA LEU A 8 1.16 4.68 0.26
C LEU A 8 0.06 4.71 -0.80
N VAL A 9 -0.84 3.73 -0.75
CA VAL A 9 -2.04 3.68 -1.57
C VAL A 9 -3.25 3.59 -0.65
N LEU A 10 -4.20 4.50 -0.83
CA LEU A 10 -5.40 4.62 -0.01
C LEU A 10 -6.65 4.28 -0.83
N ASP A 11 -7.37 3.26 -0.42
CA ASP A 11 -8.73 3.00 -0.91
C ASP A 11 -9.62 4.20 -0.55
N TYR A 12 -10.20 4.83 -1.56
CA TYR A 12 -11.12 5.97 -1.44
C TYR A 12 -12.49 5.64 -2.06
N SER A 13 -12.85 4.36 -2.11
CA SER A 13 -14.18 3.92 -2.55
C SER A 13 -15.27 4.34 -1.55
N GLY A 14 -16.53 4.33 -2.01
CA GLY A 14 -17.67 4.76 -1.19
C GLY A 14 -17.79 4.00 0.12
N SER A 15 -17.42 2.72 0.17
CA SER A 15 -17.44 1.89 1.38
C SER A 15 -16.46 2.37 2.46
N MET A 16 -15.42 3.12 2.08
CA MET A 16 -14.43 3.69 3.01
C MET A 16 -14.88 5.00 3.67
N SER A 17 -16.02 5.56 3.29
CA SER A 17 -16.44 6.89 3.78
C SER A 17 -16.51 6.97 5.30
N GLN A 18 -16.97 5.92 5.97
CA GLN A 18 -17.03 5.89 7.43
C GLN A 18 -15.64 5.89 8.06
N GLN A 19 -14.68 5.19 7.49
CA GLN A 19 -13.30 5.14 7.97
C GLN A 19 -12.59 6.50 7.84
N TYR A 20 -12.88 7.25 6.77
CA TYR A 20 -12.39 8.62 6.65
C TYR A 20 -13.08 9.56 7.65
N LYS A 21 -14.40 9.50 7.73
CA LYS A 21 -15.20 10.38 8.60
C LYS A 21 -14.90 10.19 10.09
N SER A 22 -14.71 8.95 10.53
CA SER A 22 -14.41 8.63 11.93
C SER A 22 -12.98 8.97 12.35
N GLY A 23 -12.09 9.27 11.39
CA GLY A 23 -10.66 9.46 11.64
C GLY A 23 -9.85 8.17 11.67
N GLU A 24 -10.44 7.01 11.41
CA GLU A 24 -9.74 5.71 11.44
C GLU A 24 -8.59 5.66 10.42
N VAL A 25 -8.80 6.15 9.20
CA VAL A 25 -7.73 6.19 8.18
C VAL A 25 -6.55 7.01 8.69
N GLN A 26 -6.79 8.19 9.24
CA GLN A 26 -5.72 9.03 9.78
C GLN A 26 -5.00 8.36 10.95
N GLN A 27 -5.72 7.68 11.83
CA GLN A 27 -5.14 6.94 12.96
C GLN A 27 -4.24 5.79 12.47
N VAL A 28 -4.69 5.06 11.45
CA VAL A 28 -3.89 3.98 10.83
C VAL A 28 -2.60 4.56 10.23
N LEU A 29 -2.69 5.67 9.51
CA LEU A 29 -1.50 6.35 8.97
C LEU A 29 -0.53 6.78 10.07
N ASN A 30 -1.04 7.38 11.13
CA ASN A 30 -0.23 7.86 12.25
C ASN A 30 0.53 6.72 12.96
N ARG A 31 -0.01 5.51 12.94
CA ARG A 31 0.57 4.34 13.60
C ARG A 31 1.50 3.52 12.69
N ILE A 32 1.14 3.36 11.42
CA ILE A 32 1.88 2.51 10.48
C ILE A 32 3.02 3.26 9.78
N MET A 33 2.76 4.46 9.29
CA MET A 33 3.73 5.13 8.41
C MET A 33 5.03 5.54 9.12
N PRO A 34 5.04 5.96 10.39
CA PRO A 34 6.32 6.18 11.08
C PRO A 34 7.19 4.93 11.16
N LEU A 35 6.58 3.75 11.30
CA LEU A 35 7.32 2.47 11.31
C LEU A 35 7.90 2.15 9.94
N ALA A 36 7.12 2.35 8.87
CA ALA A 36 7.59 2.14 7.50
C ALA A 36 8.72 3.12 7.12
N LEU A 37 8.67 4.35 7.62
CA LEU A 37 9.73 5.35 7.39
C LEU A 37 11.09 4.96 7.97
N ASN A 38 11.15 4.00 8.89
CA ASN A 38 12.44 3.51 9.41
C ASN A 38 13.32 2.86 8.34
N PHE A 39 12.73 2.36 7.26
CA PHE A 39 13.47 1.78 6.13
C PHE A 39 13.32 2.57 4.83
N ASP A 40 12.65 3.71 4.88
CA ASP A 40 12.60 4.63 3.75
C ASP A 40 13.94 5.32 3.50
N ASP A 41 14.24 5.66 2.25
CA ASP A 41 15.53 6.20 1.85
C ASP A 41 15.71 7.68 2.21
N ASP A 42 14.67 8.50 2.10
CA ASP A 42 14.74 9.95 2.29
C ASP A 42 13.73 10.55 3.28
N GLY A 43 12.86 9.71 3.88
CA GLY A 43 11.86 10.15 4.85
C GLY A 43 10.63 10.81 4.22
N SER A 44 10.48 10.71 2.90
CA SER A 44 9.34 11.20 2.14
C SER A 44 8.87 10.14 1.17
N PHE A 45 7.57 9.94 1.05
CA PHE A 45 7.04 8.88 0.20
C PHE A 45 5.86 9.36 -0.64
N GLU A 46 5.72 8.73 -1.80
CA GLU A 46 4.65 8.97 -2.74
C GLU A 46 3.34 8.43 -2.19
N CYS A 47 2.23 9.07 -2.56
CA CYS A 47 0.89 8.68 -2.13
C CYS A 47 -0.12 8.74 -3.28
N TRP A 48 -0.98 7.75 -3.34
CA TRP A 48 -2.14 7.70 -4.23
C TRP A 48 -3.40 7.39 -3.43
N ALA A 49 -4.51 7.98 -3.84
CA ALA A 49 -5.84 7.51 -3.49
C ALA A 49 -6.49 6.90 -4.74
N PHE A 50 -7.42 5.99 -4.57
CA PHE A 50 -8.15 5.44 -5.70
C PHE A 50 -9.61 5.12 -5.36
N ALA A 51 -10.45 5.25 -6.38
CA ALA A 51 -11.78 4.69 -6.46
C ALA A 51 -11.97 4.21 -7.91
N GLU A 52 -12.77 4.86 -8.72
CA GLU A 52 -12.83 4.61 -10.17
C GLU A 52 -11.49 4.88 -10.86
N LYS A 53 -10.75 5.88 -10.40
CA LYS A 53 -9.47 6.32 -10.94
C LYS A 53 -8.39 6.34 -9.87
N ALA A 54 -7.14 6.22 -10.31
CA ALA A 54 -5.99 6.53 -9.47
C ALA A 54 -5.80 8.05 -9.41
N LEU A 55 -5.65 8.59 -8.21
CA LEU A 55 -5.37 10.00 -7.95
C LEU A 55 -4.02 10.14 -7.28
N ARG A 56 -3.06 10.80 -7.95
CA ARG A 56 -1.79 11.12 -7.32
C ARG A 56 -1.99 12.26 -6.31
N LEU A 57 -1.61 12.01 -5.07
CA LEU A 57 -1.58 13.00 -3.99
C LEU A 57 -0.16 13.53 -3.83
N ASN A 58 0.02 14.59 -3.03
CA ASN A 58 1.34 15.08 -2.70
C ASN A 58 2.07 14.11 -1.77
N ASP A 59 3.40 14.18 -1.78
CA ASP A 59 4.23 13.32 -0.96
C ASP A 59 3.96 13.51 0.53
N VAL A 60 4.13 12.43 1.28
CA VAL A 60 3.93 12.40 2.73
C VAL A 60 5.29 12.35 3.43
N SER A 61 5.42 13.12 4.50
CA SER A 61 6.56 13.09 5.42
C SER A 61 6.04 13.20 6.85
N LEU A 62 6.92 13.09 7.84
CA LEU A 62 6.52 13.31 9.24
C LEU A 62 5.94 14.70 9.49
N ASP A 63 6.33 15.69 8.68
CA ASP A 63 5.86 17.08 8.83
C ASP A 63 4.36 17.25 8.51
N ASN A 64 3.82 16.50 7.53
CA ASN A 64 2.42 16.60 7.12
C ASN A 64 1.56 15.39 7.46
N LEU A 65 2.16 14.33 8.00
CA LEU A 65 1.47 13.06 8.25
C LEU A 65 0.25 13.21 9.15
N ASN A 66 0.37 13.93 10.26
CA ASN A 66 -0.66 14.00 11.29
C ASN A 66 -1.97 14.67 10.83
N SER A 67 -1.91 15.52 9.81
CA SER A 67 -3.06 16.22 9.26
C SER A 67 -3.35 15.87 7.81
N TYR A 68 -2.70 14.85 7.28
CA TYR A 68 -2.68 14.55 5.85
C TYR A 68 -4.08 14.38 5.27
N ILE A 69 -4.92 13.55 5.88
CA ILE A 69 -6.28 13.26 5.40
C ILE A 69 -7.16 14.51 5.39
N ALA A 70 -7.01 15.37 6.40
CA ALA A 70 -7.82 16.59 6.53
C ALA A 70 -7.33 17.75 5.66
N SER A 71 -6.05 17.76 5.26
CA SER A 71 -5.44 18.94 4.61
C SER A 71 -4.96 18.69 3.18
N GLU A 72 -4.61 17.46 2.81
CA GLU A 72 -4.07 17.18 1.49
C GLU A 72 -5.06 17.54 0.38
N GLN A 73 -4.65 18.37 -0.57
CA GLN A 73 -5.48 18.90 -1.67
C GLN A 73 -6.84 19.46 -1.18
N GLY A 74 -6.84 20.13 -0.03
CA GLY A 74 -8.03 20.71 0.58
C GLY A 74 -8.85 19.73 1.43
N GLY A 75 -8.30 18.56 1.71
CA GLY A 75 -8.93 17.50 2.50
C GLY A 75 -9.58 16.42 1.65
N TYR A 76 -9.72 15.22 2.23
CA TYR A 76 -10.20 14.03 1.52
C TYR A 76 -11.56 14.23 0.81
N LYS A 77 -12.44 15.06 1.36
CA LYS A 77 -13.77 15.32 0.75
C LYS A 77 -13.68 15.97 -0.63
N LYS A 78 -12.54 16.61 -0.93
CA LYS A 78 -12.28 17.28 -2.22
C LYS A 78 -11.49 16.41 -3.20
N TRP A 79 -11.04 15.24 -2.81
CA TRP A 79 -10.31 14.35 -3.71
C TRP A 79 -11.22 13.87 -4.84
N ASN A 80 -10.69 13.92 -6.05
CA ASN A 80 -11.42 13.49 -7.24
C ASN A 80 -10.80 12.20 -7.81
N ALA A 81 -11.29 11.07 -7.31
CA ALA A 81 -10.91 9.73 -7.81
C ALA A 81 -12.02 9.10 -8.67
N GLY A 82 -12.93 9.91 -9.20
CA GLY A 82 -14.08 9.46 -10.00
C GLY A 82 -15.22 8.93 -9.14
N ALA A 83 -16.03 8.03 -9.70
CA ALA A 83 -17.13 7.39 -8.98
C ALA A 83 -16.61 6.48 -7.86
N GLY A 84 -17.40 6.29 -6.82
CA GLY A 84 -16.98 5.64 -5.57
C GLY A 84 -16.90 4.11 -5.59
N TYR A 85 -16.55 3.49 -6.70
CA TYR A 85 -16.36 2.04 -6.76
C TYR A 85 -14.86 1.65 -6.79
N ASN A 86 -14.58 0.38 -6.47
CA ASN A 86 -13.21 -0.13 -6.36
C ASN A 86 -12.64 -0.49 -7.74
N ASN A 87 -11.60 0.23 -8.15
CA ASN A 87 -10.81 -0.09 -9.34
C ASN A 87 -9.34 -0.23 -8.95
N GLU A 88 -9.02 -1.27 -8.21
CA GLU A 88 -7.65 -1.59 -7.81
C GLU A 88 -6.71 -1.72 -9.02
N PRO A 89 -7.10 -2.36 -10.15
CA PRO A 89 -6.23 -2.44 -11.32
C PRO A 89 -5.69 -1.09 -11.77
N ALA A 90 -6.51 -0.04 -11.78
CA ALA A 90 -6.08 1.29 -12.21
C ALA A 90 -4.93 1.84 -11.35
N VAL A 91 -5.02 1.74 -10.03
CA VAL A 91 -3.97 2.24 -9.14
C VAL A 91 -2.74 1.31 -9.13
N LEU A 92 -2.92 0.00 -9.22
CA LEU A 92 -1.80 -0.94 -9.32
C LEU A 92 -0.96 -0.66 -10.57
N GLU A 93 -1.59 -0.48 -11.72
CA GLU A 93 -0.93 -0.15 -12.97
C GLU A 93 -0.23 1.22 -12.92
N GLU A 94 -0.86 2.22 -12.32
CA GLU A 94 -0.28 3.56 -12.14
C GLU A 94 0.97 3.52 -11.25
N VAL A 95 0.92 2.82 -10.13
CA VAL A 95 2.07 2.67 -9.23
C VAL A 95 3.23 1.96 -9.94
N LEU A 96 2.94 0.89 -10.67
CA LEU A 96 3.93 0.17 -11.46
C LEU A 96 4.55 1.06 -12.54
N ARG A 97 3.74 1.81 -13.26
CA ARG A 97 4.22 2.78 -14.25
C ARG A 97 5.16 3.81 -13.63
N TYR A 98 4.76 4.36 -12.49
CA TYR A 98 5.54 5.38 -11.80
C TYR A 98 6.93 4.86 -11.41
N PHE A 99 7.00 3.75 -10.68
CA PHE A 99 8.27 3.23 -10.17
C PHE A 99 9.14 2.58 -11.24
N ASN A 100 8.56 2.10 -12.33
CA ASN A 100 9.32 1.44 -13.39
C ASN A 100 9.73 2.39 -14.53
N LYS A 101 8.94 3.44 -14.78
CA LYS A 101 9.13 4.30 -15.96
C LYS A 101 9.35 5.78 -15.62
N GLU A 102 8.59 6.33 -14.69
CA GLU A 102 8.67 7.75 -14.36
C GLU A 102 9.80 8.06 -13.38
N SER A 103 9.93 7.26 -12.35
CA SER A 103 10.94 7.44 -11.29
C SER A 103 11.63 6.12 -10.93
N PRO A 104 12.35 5.50 -11.89
CA PRO A 104 13.08 4.26 -11.61
C PRO A 104 14.23 4.51 -10.63
N SER A 105 14.56 3.48 -9.84
CA SER A 105 15.65 3.51 -8.87
C SER A 105 16.18 2.09 -8.69
N ASP A 106 17.41 1.98 -8.20
CA ASP A 106 18.02 0.69 -7.84
C ASP A 106 17.50 0.14 -6.49
N LEU A 107 16.79 0.98 -5.72
CA LEU A 107 16.22 0.57 -4.44
C LEU A 107 14.92 -0.23 -4.65
N PRO A 108 14.67 -1.23 -3.79
CA PRO A 108 13.37 -1.89 -3.76
C PRO A 108 12.29 -0.92 -3.30
N VAL A 109 11.06 -1.19 -3.72
CA VAL A 109 9.88 -0.39 -3.35
C VAL A 109 9.01 -1.19 -2.40
N TYR A 110 8.59 -0.57 -1.32
CA TYR A 110 7.65 -1.11 -0.33
C TYR A 110 6.36 -0.30 -0.37
N ILE A 111 5.28 -0.95 -0.82
CA ILE A 111 3.98 -0.29 -0.95
C ILE A 111 3.09 -0.69 0.23
N VAL A 112 2.62 0.30 1.01
CA VAL A 112 1.55 0.11 1.98
C VAL A 112 0.22 0.41 1.29
N PHE A 113 -0.64 -0.58 1.17
CA PHE A 113 -1.92 -0.50 0.47
C PHE A 113 -3.06 -0.71 1.46
N ILE A 114 -3.82 0.35 1.78
CA ILE A 114 -4.88 0.34 2.79
C ILE A 114 -6.24 0.24 2.10
N SER A 115 -7.04 -0.78 2.47
CA SER A 115 -8.35 -1.05 1.87
C SER A 115 -9.28 -1.72 2.87
N ASP A 116 -10.60 -1.56 2.67
CA ASP A 116 -11.63 -2.30 3.39
C ASP A 116 -12.07 -3.61 2.71
N GLY A 117 -11.42 -3.94 1.60
CA GLY A 117 -11.70 -5.15 0.84
C GLY A 117 -12.54 -4.90 -0.40
N GLY A 118 -13.78 -4.72 -0.39
CA GLY A 118 -14.72 -4.39 -1.48
C GLY A 118 -14.30 -4.72 -2.93
N VAL A 119 -13.47 -5.75 -3.11
CA VAL A 119 -12.73 -6.03 -4.35
C VAL A 119 -13.62 -6.68 -5.39
N SER A 120 -13.73 -6.06 -6.56
CA SER A 120 -14.55 -6.56 -7.67
C SER A 120 -13.75 -7.20 -8.82
N GLU A 121 -12.48 -6.83 -8.98
CA GLU A 121 -11.65 -7.20 -10.13
C GLU A 121 -10.57 -8.23 -9.78
N ALA A 122 -10.94 -9.29 -9.05
CA ALA A 122 -10.00 -10.27 -8.49
C ALA A 122 -9.04 -10.90 -9.53
N ARG A 123 -9.55 -11.24 -10.71
CA ARG A 123 -8.72 -11.84 -11.78
C ARG A 123 -7.65 -10.87 -12.31
N LYS A 124 -8.04 -9.62 -12.54
CA LYS A 124 -7.12 -8.58 -13.01
C LYS A 124 -6.07 -8.24 -11.98
N ILE A 125 -6.46 -8.14 -10.71
CA ILE A 125 -5.54 -7.90 -9.60
C ILE A 125 -4.49 -9.02 -9.53
N LYS A 126 -4.91 -10.28 -9.54
CA LYS A 126 -3.99 -11.44 -9.55
C LYS A 126 -3.04 -11.39 -10.72
N LYS A 127 -3.55 -11.15 -11.93
CA LYS A 127 -2.73 -11.08 -13.14
C LYS A 127 -1.67 -9.99 -13.06
N ILE A 128 -2.06 -8.77 -12.65
CA ILE A 128 -1.14 -7.64 -12.50
C ILE A 128 -0.03 -7.98 -11.50
N LEU A 129 -0.37 -8.53 -10.33
CA LEU A 129 0.60 -8.87 -9.30
C LEU A 129 1.48 -10.06 -9.67
N GLN A 130 0.95 -11.04 -10.42
CA GLN A 130 1.76 -12.13 -10.97
C GLN A 130 2.79 -11.61 -11.97
N GLU A 131 2.40 -10.77 -12.91
CA GLU A 131 3.30 -10.12 -13.87
C GLU A 131 4.32 -9.21 -13.19
N ALA A 132 3.90 -8.48 -12.12
CA ALA A 132 4.76 -7.61 -11.35
C ALA A 132 5.73 -8.36 -10.40
N SER A 133 5.60 -9.66 -10.24
CA SER A 133 6.43 -10.43 -9.31
C SER A 133 7.92 -10.51 -9.72
N SER A 134 8.25 -10.17 -10.97
CA SER A 134 9.62 -10.02 -11.45
C SER A 134 10.20 -8.62 -11.27
N GLN A 135 9.46 -7.71 -10.65
CA GLN A 135 9.86 -6.31 -10.46
C GLN A 135 10.23 -6.04 -8.99
N PRO A 136 11.06 -5.02 -8.71
CA PRO A 136 11.56 -4.76 -7.36
C PRO A 136 10.54 -4.04 -6.48
N ILE A 137 9.31 -4.54 -6.44
CA ILE A 137 8.19 -3.94 -5.72
C ILE A 137 7.51 -5.00 -4.85
N PHE A 138 7.41 -4.71 -3.55
CA PHE A 138 6.69 -5.50 -2.58
C PHE A 138 5.40 -4.78 -2.14
N TRP A 139 4.30 -5.54 -2.07
CA TRP A 139 2.96 -5.03 -1.76
C TRP A 139 2.50 -5.49 -0.39
N GLN A 140 2.44 -4.56 0.57
CA GLN A 140 1.89 -4.82 1.89
C GLN A 140 0.44 -4.33 1.93
N PHE A 141 -0.49 -5.27 1.81
CA PHE A 141 -1.91 -4.97 1.94
C PHE A 141 -2.31 -4.94 3.41
N VAL A 142 -3.05 -3.90 3.79
CA VAL A 142 -3.55 -3.67 5.14
C VAL A 142 -5.07 -3.52 5.08
N GLY A 143 -5.78 -4.47 5.67
CA GLY A 143 -7.24 -4.44 5.74
C GLY A 143 -7.73 -3.68 6.96
N ILE A 144 -8.65 -2.74 6.75
CA ILE A 144 -9.31 -1.98 7.83
C ILE A 144 -10.82 -1.91 7.58
N GLY A 145 -11.61 -2.00 8.64
CA GLY A 145 -13.07 -1.77 8.60
C GLY A 145 -13.90 -2.76 7.79
N GLY A 146 -13.27 -3.72 7.13
CA GLY A 146 -13.93 -4.74 6.32
C GLY A 146 -14.30 -5.98 7.11
N ARG A 147 -15.22 -6.77 6.56
CA ARG A 147 -15.56 -8.11 7.06
C ARG A 147 -15.05 -9.22 6.17
N ASN A 148 -14.92 -8.91 4.88
CA ASN A 148 -14.44 -9.83 3.86
C ASN A 148 -13.52 -9.07 2.91
N TYR A 149 -12.24 -9.41 2.93
CA TYR A 149 -11.23 -8.77 2.10
C TYR A 149 -11.02 -9.47 0.75
N GLY A 150 -11.77 -10.54 0.49
CA GLY A 150 -11.77 -11.22 -0.80
C GLY A 150 -10.40 -11.71 -1.24
N VAL A 151 -10.00 -11.34 -2.45
CA VAL A 151 -8.73 -11.77 -3.02
C VAL A 151 -7.51 -11.27 -2.22
N LEU A 152 -7.63 -10.15 -1.50
CA LEU A 152 -6.50 -9.60 -0.74
C LEU A 152 -5.98 -10.58 0.31
N GLU A 153 -6.86 -11.37 0.92
CA GLU A 153 -6.48 -12.41 1.90
C GLU A 153 -5.73 -13.59 1.28
N LYS A 154 -5.78 -13.75 -0.03
CA LYS A 154 -5.23 -14.90 -0.77
C LYS A 154 -4.00 -14.55 -1.59
N LEU A 155 -3.56 -13.30 -1.58
CA LEU A 155 -2.46 -12.85 -2.43
C LEU A 155 -1.11 -13.43 -2.02
N ASP A 156 -0.89 -13.69 -0.74
CA ASP A 156 0.34 -14.29 -0.23
C ASP A 156 0.52 -15.75 -0.64
N THR A 157 -0.57 -16.46 -0.91
CA THR A 157 -0.56 -17.86 -1.36
C THR A 157 -0.79 -18.02 -2.87
N MET A 158 -0.80 -16.94 -3.61
CA MET A 158 -1.07 -16.94 -5.04
C MET A 158 0.04 -17.62 -5.83
N GLU A 159 -0.35 -18.51 -6.74
CA GLU A 159 0.58 -19.19 -7.65
C GLU A 159 0.97 -18.34 -8.86
N GLY A 160 1.96 -18.80 -9.63
CA GLY A 160 2.37 -18.18 -10.91
C GLY A 160 3.23 -16.93 -10.76
N ARG A 161 3.87 -16.74 -9.60
CA ARG A 161 4.79 -15.63 -9.33
C ARG A 161 6.26 -16.08 -9.39
N VAL A 162 7.13 -15.18 -9.82
CA VAL A 162 8.58 -15.39 -9.80
C VAL A 162 9.09 -15.45 -8.35
N VAL A 163 8.59 -14.50 -7.51
CA VAL A 163 8.79 -14.46 -6.05
C VAL A 163 7.48 -14.08 -5.38
N ASP A 164 7.35 -14.39 -4.11
CA ASP A 164 6.23 -13.94 -3.27
C ASP A 164 6.36 -12.45 -2.96
N ASN A 165 5.61 -11.62 -3.67
CA ASN A 165 5.71 -10.16 -3.63
C ASN A 165 4.58 -9.47 -2.86
N CYS A 166 3.76 -10.22 -2.12
CA CYS A 166 2.60 -9.69 -1.40
C CYS A 166 2.50 -10.26 0.01
N ASN A 167 2.02 -9.44 0.93
CA ASN A 167 1.54 -9.88 2.24
C ASN A 167 0.24 -9.17 2.56
N PHE A 168 -0.59 -9.77 3.40
CA PHE A 168 -1.83 -9.19 3.89
C PHE A 168 -1.95 -9.37 5.40
N PHE A 169 -2.31 -8.30 6.10
CA PHE A 169 -2.81 -8.39 7.46
C PHE A 169 -4.01 -7.45 7.66
N LYS A 170 -4.87 -7.79 8.60
CA LYS A 170 -6.01 -6.95 8.96
C LYS A 170 -5.83 -6.31 10.34
N ILE A 171 -6.36 -5.11 10.50
CA ILE A 171 -6.40 -4.39 11.77
C ILE A 171 -7.86 -4.30 12.20
N ASP A 172 -8.24 -5.02 13.26
CA ASP A 172 -9.59 -4.97 13.81
C ASP A 172 -9.82 -3.70 14.64
N ASN A 173 -8.81 -3.30 15.41
CA ASN A 173 -8.86 -2.06 16.20
C ASN A 173 -7.46 -1.46 16.28
N ILE A 174 -7.27 -0.32 15.59
CA ILE A 174 -5.98 0.37 15.54
C ILE A 174 -5.57 0.93 16.91
N GLU A 175 -6.50 1.24 17.79
CA GLU A 175 -6.18 1.79 19.12
C GLU A 175 -5.62 0.72 20.06
N SER A 176 -6.02 -0.54 19.91
CA SER A 176 -5.65 -1.62 20.83
C SER A 176 -4.45 -2.44 20.36
N ILE A 177 -4.05 -2.35 19.10
CA ILE A 177 -2.90 -3.09 18.58
C ILE A 177 -1.59 -2.44 19.05
N SER A 178 -0.64 -3.25 19.53
CA SER A 178 0.66 -2.73 19.97
C SER A 178 1.54 -2.30 18.80
N GLU A 179 2.43 -1.34 19.06
CA GLU A 179 3.45 -0.91 18.09
C GLU A 179 4.35 -2.07 17.67
N SER A 180 4.72 -2.93 18.61
CA SER A 180 5.52 -4.13 18.33
C SER A 180 4.82 -5.08 17.35
N MET A 181 3.52 -5.32 17.53
CA MET A 181 2.75 -6.14 16.59
C MET A 181 2.65 -5.51 15.21
N LEU A 182 2.42 -4.20 15.14
CA LEU A 182 2.40 -3.49 13.85
C LEU A 182 3.74 -3.59 13.12
N TYR A 183 4.82 -3.40 13.85
CA TYR A 183 6.17 -3.54 13.29
C TYR A 183 6.43 -4.95 12.77
N ASP A 184 6.05 -5.97 13.55
CA ASP A 184 6.17 -7.36 13.14
C ASP A 184 5.36 -7.67 11.88
N PHE A 185 4.13 -7.17 11.77
CA PHE A 185 3.31 -7.33 10.57
C PHE A 185 3.96 -6.68 9.33
N LEU A 186 4.51 -5.48 9.48
CA LEU A 186 5.15 -4.77 8.36
C LEU A 186 6.42 -5.47 7.88
N LEU A 187 7.14 -6.13 8.78
CA LEU A 187 8.40 -6.82 8.47
C LEU A 187 8.29 -8.34 8.39
N GLN A 188 7.10 -8.92 8.43
CA GLN A 188 6.90 -10.36 8.39
C GLN A 188 7.43 -11.00 7.11
N GLU A 189 7.08 -10.45 5.96
CA GLU A 189 7.38 -11.03 4.65
C GLU A 189 8.42 -10.24 3.85
N PHE A 190 8.54 -8.94 4.10
CA PHE A 190 9.38 -8.06 3.30
C PHE A 190 10.87 -8.47 3.30
N PRO A 191 11.50 -8.79 4.43
CA PRO A 191 12.89 -9.25 4.43
C PRO A 191 13.11 -10.57 3.70
N ILE A 192 12.13 -11.48 3.76
CA ILE A 192 12.15 -12.76 3.04
C ILE A 192 12.10 -12.50 1.54
N TRP A 193 11.14 -11.69 1.11
CA TRP A 193 11.03 -11.28 -0.29
C TRP A 193 12.32 -10.61 -0.78
N LEU A 194 12.90 -9.71 0.01
CA LEU A 194 14.12 -9.00 -0.35
C LEU A 194 15.28 -9.96 -0.62
N THR A 195 15.41 -11.00 0.21
CA THR A 195 16.42 -12.05 0.04
C THR A 195 16.18 -12.83 -1.25
N GLU A 196 14.97 -13.25 -1.50
CA GLU A 196 14.62 -13.99 -2.73
C GLU A 196 14.77 -13.11 -3.98
N ALA A 197 14.36 -11.86 -3.92
CA ALA A 197 14.48 -10.90 -5.01
C ALA A 197 15.95 -10.63 -5.38
N LYS A 198 16.82 -10.53 -4.39
CA LYS A 198 18.28 -10.43 -4.61
C LYS A 198 18.85 -11.69 -5.24
N ASN A 199 18.46 -12.87 -4.78
CA ASN A 199 18.90 -14.14 -5.34
C ASN A 199 18.48 -14.31 -6.83
N LYS A 200 17.37 -13.72 -7.22
CA LYS A 200 16.86 -13.76 -8.59
C LYS A 200 17.25 -12.52 -9.42
N ASN A 201 18.11 -11.67 -8.91
CA ASN A 201 18.57 -10.42 -9.54
C ASN A 201 17.42 -9.45 -9.89
N ILE A 202 16.32 -9.49 -9.15
CA ILE A 202 15.21 -8.54 -9.27
C ILE A 202 15.58 -7.23 -8.56
N VAL A 203 16.27 -7.34 -7.43
CA VAL A 203 16.82 -6.22 -6.67
C VAL A 203 18.33 -6.29 -6.72
N SER A 204 18.99 -5.15 -6.84
CA SER A 204 20.47 -5.05 -6.81
C SER A 204 21.00 -5.51 -5.45
N ARG A 205 22.20 -6.11 -5.46
CA ARG A 205 22.84 -6.65 -4.27
C ARG A 205 23.32 -5.57 -3.30
#